data_50a4487a7fbb189f19d34df8b3bd877e
#
_entry.id   50a4487a7fbb189f19d34df8b3bd877e
#
_cell.length_a   1.000
_cell.length_b   1.000
_cell.length_c   1.000
_cell.angle_alpha   90.00
_cell.angle_beta   90.00
_cell.angle_gamma   90.00
#
_symmetry.space_group_name_H-M   'P 1'
#
loop_
_entity.id
_entity.type
_entity.pdbx_description
1 polymer ?
#
loop_
_entity_poly.entity_id
_entity_poly.type
_entity_poly.pdbx_seq_one_letter_code
_entity_poly.pdbx_strand_id
1 'polypeptide(L)'
;MKLFLDTNILLDYLLERENFSFARSLFLLGITKQLTLFASTAQANDLLYVLGGRSKNGISENYKQALIKMTSFINFVPLSSQNFKDALTLNWKDAEDACAYEVAKSVGADVIISRDEKGFAKSSIPVMSAKAWLEGTKEQKSE
;
A
#
# COMPACT_ATOMS: atom_id res chain seq x y z
N MET A 1 10.77 -7.57 8.11
CA MET A 1 10.79 -6.33 7.29
C MET A 1 9.40 -5.74 7.21
N LYS A 2 9.32 -4.43 7.32
CA LYS A 2 8.06 -3.67 7.26
C LYS A 2 7.91 -3.03 5.89
N LEU A 3 6.86 -3.38 5.16
CA LEU A 3 6.54 -2.82 3.86
C LEU A 3 5.26 -1.99 3.95
N PHE A 4 5.29 -0.79 3.42
CA PHE A 4 4.11 0.05 3.27
C PHE A 4 3.61 -0.06 1.83
N LEU A 5 2.34 -0.40 1.65
CA LEU A 5 1.75 -0.66 0.35
C LEU A 5 0.95 0.55 -0.14
N ASP A 6 1.31 1.07 -1.31
CA ASP A 6 0.55 2.12 -1.96
C ASP A 6 -0.81 1.57 -2.45
N THR A 7 -1.78 2.46 -2.60
CA THR A 7 -3.15 2.11 -3.00
C THR A 7 -3.19 1.26 -4.28
N ASN A 8 -2.33 1.55 -5.24
CA ASN A 8 -2.27 0.81 -6.51
C ASN A 8 -1.98 -0.68 -6.33
N ILE A 9 -1.18 -1.03 -5.33
CA ILE A 9 -0.85 -2.43 -5.04
C ILE A 9 -2.10 -3.17 -4.56
N LEU A 10 -2.88 -2.53 -3.70
CA LEU A 10 -4.13 -3.10 -3.19
C LEU A 10 -5.15 -3.26 -4.31
N LEU A 11 -5.25 -2.26 -5.20
CA LEU A 11 -6.16 -2.30 -6.35
C LEU A 11 -5.73 -3.34 -7.39
N ASP A 12 -4.43 -3.54 -7.59
CA ASP A 12 -3.93 -4.58 -8.50
C ASP A 12 -4.46 -5.96 -8.11
N TYR A 13 -4.52 -6.23 -6.81
CA TYR A 13 -5.08 -7.47 -6.29
C TYR A 13 -6.61 -7.51 -6.43
N LEU A 14 -7.29 -6.47 -5.95
CA LEU A 14 -8.76 -6.44 -5.88
C LEU A 14 -9.42 -6.43 -7.25
N LEU A 15 -8.81 -5.74 -8.22
CA LEU A 15 -9.33 -5.62 -9.59
C LEU A 15 -8.68 -6.60 -10.56
N GLU A 16 -7.85 -7.52 -10.06
CA GLU A 16 -7.15 -8.52 -10.87
C GLU A 16 -6.44 -7.90 -12.08
N ARG A 17 -5.69 -6.83 -11.82
CA ARG A 17 -4.92 -6.12 -12.85
C ARG A 17 -3.67 -6.90 -13.27
N GLU A 18 -2.92 -6.38 -14.23
CA GLU A 18 -1.71 -6.98 -14.76
C GLU A 18 -0.72 -7.44 -13.69
N ASN A 19 -0.56 -6.67 -12.61
CA ASN A 19 0.38 -6.96 -11.53
C ASN A 19 -0.24 -7.77 -10.37
N PHE A 20 -1.39 -8.38 -10.57
CA PHE A 20 -2.11 -9.16 -9.56
C PHE A 20 -1.21 -10.21 -8.89
N SER A 21 -0.44 -10.96 -9.67
CA SER A 21 0.39 -12.03 -9.12
C SER A 21 1.47 -11.54 -8.17
N PHE A 22 2.03 -10.37 -8.43
CA PHE A 22 3.03 -9.77 -7.55
C PHE A 22 2.40 -9.29 -6.24
N ALA A 23 1.25 -8.63 -6.32
CA ALA A 23 0.51 -8.22 -5.13
C ALA A 23 0.12 -9.43 -4.27
N ARG A 24 -0.38 -10.50 -4.91
CA ARG A 24 -0.73 -11.75 -4.24
C ARG A 24 0.46 -12.36 -3.53
N SER A 25 1.63 -12.35 -4.15
CA SER A 25 2.85 -12.89 -3.53
C SER A 25 3.24 -12.13 -2.27
N LEU A 26 3.14 -10.80 -2.29
CA LEU A 26 3.38 -9.97 -1.09
C LEU A 26 2.37 -10.30 0.01
N PHE A 27 1.09 -10.45 -0.34
CA PHE A 27 0.05 -10.77 0.63
C PHE A 27 0.30 -12.12 1.29
N LEU A 28 0.72 -13.12 0.52
CA LEU A 28 1.06 -14.44 1.07
C LEU A 28 2.21 -14.35 2.08
N LEU A 29 3.21 -13.51 1.81
CA LEU A 29 4.30 -13.29 2.76
C LEU A 29 3.81 -12.57 4.02
N GLY A 30 2.82 -11.70 3.90
CA GLY A 30 2.18 -11.07 5.05
C GLY A 30 1.36 -12.07 5.87
N ILE A 31 0.59 -12.93 5.20
CA ILE A 31 -0.23 -13.96 5.84
C ILE A 31 0.65 -14.95 6.62
N THR A 32 1.79 -15.34 6.04
CA THR A 32 2.73 -16.27 6.67
C THR A 32 3.68 -15.59 7.66
N LYS A 33 3.48 -14.30 7.91
CA LYS A 33 4.26 -13.49 8.88
C LYS A 33 5.75 -13.36 8.55
N GLN A 34 6.11 -13.57 7.30
CA GLN A 34 7.47 -13.29 6.82
C GLN A 34 7.69 -11.80 6.59
N LEU A 35 6.61 -11.07 6.35
CA LEU A 35 6.58 -9.61 6.22
C LEU A 35 5.51 -9.03 7.13
N THR A 36 5.72 -7.79 7.57
CA THR A 36 4.68 -6.98 8.20
C THR A 36 4.23 -5.95 7.18
N LEU A 37 2.96 -6.01 6.77
CA LEU A 37 2.40 -5.14 5.75
C LEU A 37 1.57 -4.03 6.38
N PHE A 38 1.71 -2.82 5.84
CA PHE A 38 1.02 -1.62 6.30
C PHE A 38 0.36 -0.90 5.13
N ALA A 39 -0.74 -0.24 5.42
CA ALA A 39 -1.40 0.72 4.56
C ALA A 39 -2.05 1.78 5.44
N SER A 40 -2.50 2.87 4.86
CA SER A 40 -3.16 3.94 5.60
C SER A 40 -4.69 3.76 5.57
N THR A 41 -5.37 4.18 6.64
CA THR A 41 -6.84 4.24 6.64
C THR A 41 -7.38 5.20 5.59
N ALA A 42 -6.62 6.23 5.22
CA ALA A 42 -6.98 7.13 4.13
C ALA A 42 -7.05 6.35 2.80
N GLN A 43 -6.09 5.43 2.58
CA GLN A 43 -6.11 4.55 1.40
C GLN A 43 -7.31 3.60 1.44
N ALA A 44 -7.68 3.10 2.61
CA ALA A 44 -8.85 2.23 2.76
C ALA A 44 -10.11 2.96 2.26
N ASN A 45 -10.25 4.23 2.59
CA ASN A 45 -11.38 5.03 2.12
C ASN A 45 -11.36 5.20 0.60
N ASP A 46 -10.19 5.43 0.01
CA ASP A 46 -10.02 5.51 -1.45
C ASP A 46 -10.41 4.20 -2.14
N LEU A 47 -10.08 3.05 -1.53
CA LEU A 47 -10.47 1.75 -2.05
C LEU A 47 -11.99 1.62 -2.14
N LEU A 48 -12.70 2.03 -1.10
CA LEU A 48 -14.17 1.98 -1.09
C LEU A 48 -14.76 2.81 -2.22
N TYR A 49 -14.20 3.99 -2.47
CA TYR A 49 -14.65 4.86 -3.55
C TYR A 49 -14.46 4.19 -4.92
N VAL A 50 -13.27 3.64 -5.18
CA VAL A 50 -12.95 3.00 -6.46
C VAL A 50 -13.81 1.75 -6.67
N LEU A 51 -14.04 0.96 -5.62
CA LEU A 51 -14.73 -0.33 -5.72
C LEU A 51 -16.26 -0.21 -5.79
N GLY A 52 -16.83 0.94 -5.51
CA GLY A 52 -18.28 1.05 -5.56
C GLY A 52 -18.88 2.36 -5.10
N GLY A 53 -18.05 3.38 -4.85
CA GLY A 53 -18.53 4.64 -4.26
C GLY A 53 -19.58 5.40 -5.08
N ARG A 54 -19.64 5.18 -6.40
CA ARG A 54 -20.65 5.78 -7.27
C ARG A 54 -21.72 4.78 -7.70
N SER A 55 -21.61 3.53 -7.30
CA SER A 55 -22.59 2.52 -7.62
C SER A 55 -23.85 2.72 -6.79
N LYS A 56 -25.01 2.57 -7.43
CA LYS A 56 -26.32 2.66 -6.77
C LYS A 56 -26.45 1.62 -5.63
N ASN A 57 -25.82 0.47 -5.79
CA ASN A 57 -25.87 -0.63 -4.82
C ASN A 57 -24.65 -0.64 -3.88
N GLY A 58 -23.75 0.34 -3.99
CA GLY A 58 -22.55 0.39 -3.20
C GLY A 58 -21.53 -0.66 -3.60
N ILE A 59 -20.66 -1.03 -2.66
CA ILE A 59 -19.62 -2.03 -2.86
C ILE A 59 -20.22 -3.44 -2.83
N SER A 60 -19.75 -4.33 -3.72
CA SER A 60 -20.22 -5.72 -3.79
C SER A 60 -19.82 -6.51 -2.56
N GLU A 61 -20.60 -7.57 -2.25
CA GLU A 61 -20.28 -8.46 -1.13
C GLU A 61 -18.93 -9.14 -1.28
N ASN A 62 -18.57 -9.53 -2.52
CA ASN A 62 -17.26 -10.15 -2.78
C ASN A 62 -16.11 -9.22 -2.42
N TYR A 63 -16.20 -7.93 -2.77
CA TYR A 63 -15.18 -6.95 -2.41
C TYR A 63 -15.16 -6.71 -0.90
N LYS A 64 -16.32 -6.65 -0.24
CA LYS A 64 -16.38 -6.50 1.22
C LYS A 64 -15.63 -7.64 1.91
N GLN A 65 -15.89 -8.87 1.49
CA GLN A 65 -15.24 -10.04 2.09
C GLN A 65 -13.72 -10.03 1.84
N ALA A 66 -13.30 -9.64 0.64
CA ALA A 66 -11.88 -9.50 0.33
C ALA A 66 -11.22 -8.45 1.23
N LEU A 67 -11.86 -7.30 1.42
CA LEU A 67 -11.34 -6.23 2.28
C LEU A 67 -11.25 -6.66 3.75
N ILE A 68 -12.28 -7.33 4.24
CA ILE A 68 -12.27 -7.87 5.62
C ILE A 68 -11.08 -8.82 5.79
N LYS A 69 -10.87 -9.71 4.84
CA LYS A 69 -9.75 -10.65 4.87
C LYS A 69 -8.40 -9.92 4.87
N MET A 70 -8.28 -8.86 4.07
CA MET A 70 -7.06 -8.07 4.00
C MET A 70 -6.71 -7.43 5.34
N THR A 71 -7.70 -7.05 6.15
CA THR A 71 -7.43 -6.48 7.48
C THR A 71 -6.79 -7.47 8.44
N SER A 72 -6.81 -8.78 8.13
CA SER A 72 -6.18 -9.78 8.97
C SER A 72 -4.67 -9.88 8.76
N PHE A 73 -4.14 -9.37 7.64
CA PHE A 73 -2.71 -9.42 7.34
C PHE A 73 -2.10 -8.10 6.85
N ILE A 74 -2.91 -7.07 6.67
CA ILE A 74 -2.43 -5.70 6.40
C ILE A 74 -2.87 -4.83 7.57
N ASN A 75 -1.91 -4.15 8.17
CA ASN A 75 -2.17 -3.22 9.26
C ASN A 75 -2.56 -1.86 8.67
N PHE A 76 -3.83 -1.50 8.76
CA PHE A 76 -4.31 -0.19 8.32
C PHE A 76 -4.08 0.80 9.45
N VAL A 77 -3.16 1.73 9.24
CA VAL A 77 -2.70 2.69 10.23
C VAL A 77 -3.34 4.05 9.98
N PRO A 78 -3.81 4.74 11.02
CA PRO A 78 -4.44 6.04 10.84
C PRO A 78 -3.53 7.09 10.24
N LEU A 79 -4.07 7.89 9.30
CA LEU A 79 -3.46 9.16 8.92
C LEU A 79 -3.83 10.14 10.03
N SER A 80 -2.88 10.45 10.91
CA SER A 80 -3.11 11.38 12.02
C SER A 80 -3.16 12.82 11.54
N SER A 81 -3.71 13.71 12.39
CA SER A 81 -3.68 15.14 12.10
C SER A 81 -2.25 15.66 11.94
N GLN A 82 -1.31 15.14 12.73
CA GLN A 82 0.09 15.54 12.62
C GLN A 82 0.70 15.07 11.31
N ASN A 83 0.42 13.81 10.89
CA ASN A 83 0.88 13.29 9.61
C ASN A 83 0.37 14.15 8.46
N PHE A 84 -0.89 14.53 8.51
CA PHE A 84 -1.52 15.37 7.49
C PHE A 84 -0.84 16.74 7.41
N LYS A 85 -0.64 17.39 8.56
CA LYS A 85 0.05 18.67 8.62
C LYS A 85 1.47 18.57 8.06
N ASP A 86 2.22 17.56 8.48
CA ASP A 86 3.60 17.35 8.04
C ASP A 86 3.65 17.10 6.54
N ALA A 87 2.73 16.31 6.00
CA ALA A 87 2.63 16.05 4.57
C ALA A 87 2.46 17.35 3.77
N LEU A 88 1.61 18.25 4.23
CA LEU A 88 1.37 19.52 3.55
C LEU A 88 2.60 20.44 3.57
N THR A 89 3.48 20.30 4.55
CA THR A 89 4.70 21.11 4.65
C THR A 89 5.86 20.59 3.81
N LEU A 90 5.74 19.35 3.28
CA LEU A 90 6.80 18.76 2.46
C LEU A 90 6.93 19.37 1.06
N ASN A 91 5.91 20.09 0.60
CA ASN A 91 5.86 20.66 -0.75
C ASN A 91 6.04 19.64 -1.87
N TRP A 92 5.52 18.42 -1.67
CA TRP A 92 5.46 17.42 -2.71
C TRP A 92 4.38 17.81 -3.72
N LYS A 93 4.60 17.51 -4.99
CA LYS A 93 3.64 17.77 -6.04
C LYS A 93 2.31 17.03 -5.81
N ASP A 94 2.39 15.79 -5.34
CA ASP A 94 1.23 14.98 -4.98
C ASP A 94 1.09 14.93 -3.47
N ALA A 95 0.09 15.63 -2.94
CA ALA A 95 -0.14 15.70 -1.50
C ALA A 95 -0.65 14.37 -0.93
N GLU A 96 -1.35 13.57 -1.73
CA GLU A 96 -1.80 12.25 -1.28
C GLU A 96 -0.61 11.30 -1.07
N ASP A 97 0.36 11.34 -1.99
CA ASP A 97 1.60 10.56 -1.85
C ASP A 97 2.41 11.04 -0.64
N ALA A 98 2.41 12.35 -0.38
CA ALA A 98 3.06 12.90 0.81
C ALA A 98 2.40 12.38 2.08
N CYS A 99 1.08 12.27 2.11
CA CYS A 99 0.35 11.68 3.24
C CYS A 99 0.73 10.23 3.46
N ALA A 100 0.77 9.44 2.40
CA ALA A 100 1.17 8.03 2.47
C ALA A 100 2.60 7.91 3.00
N TYR A 101 3.51 8.76 2.53
CA TYR A 101 4.90 8.79 2.98
C TYR A 101 4.99 9.07 4.49
N GLU A 102 4.24 10.05 5.00
CA GLU A 102 4.25 10.38 6.42
C GLU A 102 3.74 9.22 7.29
N VAL A 103 2.70 8.51 6.82
CA VAL A 103 2.21 7.33 7.53
C VAL A 103 3.28 6.22 7.49
N ALA A 104 3.91 6.00 6.33
CA ALA A 104 4.99 5.01 6.20
C ALA A 104 6.14 5.30 7.17
N LYS A 105 6.53 6.56 7.31
CA LYS A 105 7.55 6.97 8.29
C LYS A 105 7.11 6.67 9.72
N SER A 106 5.86 6.94 10.04
CA SER A 106 5.35 6.77 11.41
C SER A 106 5.38 5.32 11.89
N VAL A 107 5.29 4.36 10.98
CA VAL A 107 5.36 2.93 11.32
C VAL A 107 6.78 2.37 11.18
N GLY A 108 7.72 3.17 10.73
CA GLY A 108 9.09 2.71 10.50
C GLY A 108 9.21 1.75 9.32
N ALA A 109 8.46 2.00 8.25
CA ALA A 109 8.53 1.16 7.07
C ALA A 109 9.94 1.12 6.48
N ASP A 110 10.37 -0.05 6.09
CA ASP A 110 11.68 -0.24 5.45
C ASP A 110 11.64 0.09 3.97
N VAL A 111 10.51 -0.17 3.32
CA VAL A 111 10.31 0.06 1.90
C VAL A 111 8.86 0.47 1.66
N ILE A 112 8.65 1.38 0.73
CA ILE A 112 7.32 1.69 0.18
C ILE A 112 7.18 0.93 -1.14
N ILE A 113 6.16 0.11 -1.27
CA ILE A 113 5.87 -0.61 -2.51
C ILE A 113 4.86 0.21 -3.30
N SER A 114 5.29 0.68 -4.48
CA SER A 114 4.46 1.52 -5.36
C SER A 114 4.91 1.35 -6.81
N ARG A 115 3.97 1.52 -7.72
CA ARG A 115 4.28 1.60 -9.15
C ARG A 115 4.67 3.04 -9.56
N ASP A 116 4.39 4.00 -8.69
CA ASP A 116 4.64 5.42 -8.97
C ASP A 116 5.90 5.91 -8.24
N GLU A 117 7.05 5.51 -8.74
CA GLU A 117 8.33 5.94 -8.17
C GLU A 117 8.52 7.46 -8.28
N LYS A 118 7.96 8.08 -9.32
CA LYS A 118 8.07 9.53 -9.52
C LYS A 118 7.33 10.32 -8.44
N GLY A 119 6.15 9.85 -8.05
CA GLY A 119 5.37 10.49 -6.99
C GLY A 119 6.08 10.49 -5.64
N PHE A 120 6.96 9.52 -5.43
CA PHE A 120 7.75 9.35 -4.21
C PHE A 120 9.22 9.71 -4.38
N ALA A 121 9.58 10.48 -5.42
CA ALA A 121 10.98 10.78 -5.74
C ALA A 121 11.76 11.43 -4.59
N LYS A 122 11.09 12.17 -3.71
CA LYS A 122 11.70 12.85 -2.57
C LYS A 122 11.65 12.03 -1.28
N SER A 123 11.19 10.78 -1.34
CA SER A 123 11.11 9.90 -0.18
C SER A 123 12.50 9.54 0.35
N SER A 124 12.67 9.59 1.66
CA SER A 124 13.87 9.06 2.33
C SER A 124 13.78 7.55 2.53
N ILE A 125 12.59 6.98 2.37
CA ILE A 125 12.37 5.54 2.43
C ILE A 125 12.51 5.00 1.01
N PRO A 126 13.27 3.91 0.78
CA PRO A 126 13.35 3.30 -0.56
C PRO A 126 11.97 2.98 -1.11
N VAL A 127 11.76 3.25 -2.40
CA VAL A 127 10.50 3.00 -3.10
C VAL A 127 10.79 2.07 -4.26
N MET A 128 10.00 1.01 -4.40
CA MET A 128 10.16 0.09 -5.52
C MET A 128 8.85 -0.62 -5.84
N SER A 129 8.75 -1.18 -7.03
CA SER A 129 7.59 -1.98 -7.41
C SER A 129 7.56 -3.31 -6.67
N ALA A 130 6.39 -3.94 -6.60
CA ALA A 130 6.24 -5.27 -6.02
C ALA A 130 7.14 -6.28 -6.74
N LYS A 131 7.17 -6.22 -8.07
CA LYS A 131 8.02 -7.07 -8.89
C LYS A 131 9.50 -6.91 -8.53
N ALA A 132 9.98 -5.68 -8.49
CA ALA A 132 11.40 -5.40 -8.18
C ALA A 132 11.78 -5.90 -6.78
N TRP A 133 10.92 -5.69 -5.78
CA TRP A 133 11.17 -6.15 -4.43
C TRP A 133 11.25 -7.69 -4.37
N LEU A 134 10.30 -8.37 -5.01
CA LEU A 134 10.26 -9.84 -5.03
C LEU A 134 11.46 -10.44 -5.75
N GLU A 135 11.88 -9.86 -6.88
CA GLU A 135 13.04 -10.30 -7.63
C GLU A 135 14.34 -10.09 -6.84
N GLY A 136 14.49 -8.94 -6.20
CA GLY A 136 15.64 -8.65 -5.37
C GLY A 136 15.78 -9.62 -4.19
N THR A 137 14.67 -10.01 -3.58
CA THR A 137 14.64 -10.98 -2.49
C THR A 137 15.08 -12.38 -2.97
N LYS A 138 14.67 -12.78 -4.18
CA LYS A 138 15.09 -14.06 -4.77
C LYS A 138 16.59 -14.08 -5.06
N GLU A 139 17.14 -12.98 -5.58
CA GLU A 139 18.57 -12.86 -5.83
C GLU A 139 19.39 -12.98 -4.56
N GLN A 140 18.95 -12.36 -3.46
CA GLN A 140 19.60 -12.48 -2.17
C GLN A 140 19.58 -13.91 -1.63
N LYS A 141 18.52 -14.67 -1.87
CA LYS A 141 18.40 -16.06 -1.41
C LYS A 141 19.23 -17.03 -2.22
N SER A 142 19.59 -16.69 -3.46
CA SER A 142 20.39 -17.53 -4.33
C SER A 142 21.90 -17.37 -4.09
N GLU A 143 22.29 -16.38 -3.33
CA GLU A 143 23.67 -16.17 -2.89
C GLU A 143 23.94 -16.91 -1.58
#